data_6c58ead668d318946469e0b523159f4b
#
_entry.id   6c58ead668d318946469e0b523159f4b
#
_cell.length_a   1.000
_cell.length_b   1.000
_cell.length_c   1.000
_cell.angle_alpha   90.00
_cell.angle_beta   90.00
_cell.angle_gamma   90.00
#
_symmetry.space_group_name_H-M   'P 1'
#
loop_
_entity.id
_entity.type
_entity.pdbx_description
1 polymer ?
#
loop_
_entity_poly.entity_id
_entity_poly.type
_entity_poly.pdbx_seq_one_letter_code
_entity_poly.pdbx_strand_id
1 'polypeptide(L)'
;MIPVRQVLPDAVADIIRKAPLTPEKVAFAWRSVVGPAIAQATSVSWGDGILRVQAKDRSWQREVERSSALIRARLDALLGERVVRYIDVRSA
;
A
#
# COMPACT_ATOMS: atom_id res chain seq x y z
N MET A 1 18.77 0.92 4.30
CA MET A 1 17.35 1.24 4.35
C MET A 1 16.66 0.82 3.06
N ILE A 2 15.49 0.30 3.19
CA ILE A 2 14.74 -0.11 2.02
C ILE A 2 13.82 1.01 1.61
N PRO A 3 14.04 1.58 0.46
CA PRO A 3 13.22 2.69 0.02
C PRO A 3 11.85 2.20 -0.44
N VAL A 4 10.85 3.01 -0.18
CA VAL A 4 9.51 2.78 -0.73
C VAL A 4 9.54 2.79 -2.25
N ARG A 5 10.60 3.30 -2.83
CA ARG A 5 10.75 3.32 -4.28
C ARG A 5 10.95 1.95 -4.93
N GLN A 6 11.03 0.90 -4.13
CA GLN A 6 11.10 -0.44 -4.70
C GLN A 6 9.92 -0.64 -5.64
N VAL A 7 10.20 -1.07 -6.86
CA VAL A 7 9.16 -1.20 -7.86
C VAL A 7 9.17 -2.59 -8.46
N LEU A 8 8.02 -2.99 -8.95
CA LEU A 8 7.86 -4.25 -9.64
C LEU A 8 8.34 -4.12 -11.08
N PRO A 9 8.83 -5.20 -11.68
CA PRO A 9 9.05 -5.19 -13.12
C PRO A 9 7.77 -4.84 -13.87
N ASP A 10 7.91 -4.22 -15.03
CA ASP A 10 6.77 -3.74 -15.80
C ASP A 10 5.77 -4.85 -16.12
N ALA A 11 6.24 -6.04 -16.45
CA ALA A 11 5.37 -7.16 -16.77
C ALA A 11 4.49 -7.56 -15.58
N VAL A 12 5.08 -7.58 -14.38
CA VAL A 12 4.34 -7.92 -13.17
C VAL A 12 3.36 -6.81 -12.83
N ALA A 13 3.77 -5.55 -12.94
CA ALA A 13 2.90 -4.42 -12.70
C ALA A 13 1.68 -4.43 -13.63
N ASP A 14 1.88 -4.81 -14.90
CA ASP A 14 0.78 -4.93 -15.84
C ASP A 14 -0.22 -6.01 -15.44
N ILE A 15 0.28 -7.15 -14.98
CA ILE A 15 -0.57 -8.24 -14.51
C ILE A 15 -1.44 -7.75 -13.34
N ILE A 16 -0.84 -7.05 -12.40
CA ILE A 16 -1.56 -6.52 -11.24
C ILE A 16 -2.61 -5.51 -11.69
N ARG A 17 -2.26 -4.59 -12.58
CA ARG A 17 -3.20 -3.58 -13.03
C ARG A 17 -4.43 -4.18 -13.69
N LYS A 18 -4.26 -5.27 -14.43
CA LYS A 18 -5.34 -5.91 -15.16
C LYS A 18 -6.13 -6.90 -14.34
N ALA A 19 -5.65 -7.29 -13.17
CA ALA A 19 -6.35 -8.22 -12.31
C ALA A 19 -7.60 -7.58 -11.72
N PRO A 20 -8.64 -8.36 -11.40
CA PRO A 20 -9.83 -7.82 -10.76
C PRO A 20 -9.50 -7.14 -9.44
N LEU A 21 -10.24 -6.09 -9.12
CA LEU A 21 -10.07 -5.38 -7.86
C LEU A 21 -10.69 -6.20 -6.73
N THR A 22 -9.85 -6.74 -5.87
CA THR A 22 -10.26 -7.53 -4.72
C THR A 22 -9.46 -7.08 -3.50
N PRO A 23 -9.90 -7.41 -2.28
CA PRO A 23 -9.09 -7.11 -1.10
C PRO A 23 -7.70 -7.74 -1.17
N GLU A 24 -7.58 -8.92 -1.76
CA GLU A 24 -6.28 -9.59 -1.95
C GLU A 24 -5.37 -8.81 -2.88
N LYS A 25 -5.93 -8.28 -3.96
CA LYS A 25 -5.15 -7.43 -4.87
C LYS A 25 -4.63 -6.19 -4.14
N VAL A 26 -5.49 -5.55 -3.36
CA VAL A 26 -5.10 -4.35 -2.61
C VAL A 26 -4.01 -4.68 -1.60
N ALA A 27 -4.15 -5.80 -0.87
CA ALA A 27 -3.15 -6.21 0.10
C ALA A 27 -1.82 -6.52 -0.57
N PHE A 28 -1.86 -7.17 -1.72
CA PHE A 28 -0.64 -7.46 -2.48
C PHE A 28 0.03 -6.18 -2.96
N ALA A 29 -0.77 -5.25 -3.50
CA ALA A 29 -0.26 -3.97 -3.95
C ALA A 29 0.41 -3.20 -2.80
N TRP A 30 -0.22 -3.21 -1.63
CA TRP A 30 0.34 -2.59 -0.44
C TRP A 30 1.74 -3.14 -0.13
N ARG A 31 1.86 -4.47 -0.03
CA ARG A 31 3.14 -5.09 0.29
C ARG A 31 4.21 -4.76 -0.75
N SER A 32 3.80 -4.72 -2.02
CA SER A 32 4.73 -4.44 -3.10
C SER A 32 5.24 -3.00 -3.07
N VAL A 33 4.37 -2.07 -2.69
CA VAL A 33 4.69 -0.64 -2.70
C VAL A 33 5.53 -0.25 -1.50
N VAL A 34 5.22 -0.76 -0.32
CA VAL A 34 5.89 -0.31 0.91
C VAL A 34 7.18 -1.06 1.21
N GLY A 35 7.35 -2.25 0.62
CA GLY A 35 8.54 -3.07 0.88
C GLY A 35 8.40 -3.92 2.14
N PRO A 36 9.35 -4.86 2.33
CA PRO A 36 9.21 -5.89 3.35
C PRO A 36 9.16 -5.36 4.79
N ALA A 37 9.92 -4.34 5.12
CA ALA A 37 9.98 -3.85 6.49
C ALA A 37 8.62 -3.29 6.94
N ILE A 38 8.04 -2.40 6.15
CA ILE A 38 6.73 -1.83 6.47
C ILE A 38 5.64 -2.89 6.34
N ALA A 39 5.74 -3.75 5.32
CA ALA A 39 4.75 -4.79 5.13
C ALA A 39 4.64 -5.71 6.33
N GLN A 40 5.76 -6.06 6.94
CA GLN A 40 5.77 -6.92 8.13
C GLN A 40 5.26 -6.21 9.38
N ALA A 41 5.34 -4.89 9.40
CA ALA A 41 4.95 -4.09 10.56
C ALA A 41 3.53 -3.56 10.45
N THR A 42 2.81 -3.91 9.40
CA THR A 42 1.45 -3.40 9.16
C THR A 42 0.54 -4.52 8.68
N SER A 43 -0.75 -4.31 8.90
CA SER A 43 -1.79 -5.08 8.24
C SER A 43 -2.77 -4.12 7.61
N VAL A 44 -3.45 -4.56 6.55
CA VAL A 44 -4.36 -3.68 5.83
C VAL A 44 -5.71 -4.34 5.62
N SER A 45 -6.73 -3.51 5.54
CA SER A 45 -8.05 -3.93 5.09
C SER A 45 -8.56 -2.88 4.11
N TRP A 46 -9.47 -3.30 3.25
CA TRP A 46 -9.96 -2.48 2.15
C TRP A 46 -11.47 -2.49 2.12
N GLY A 47 -12.05 -1.32 1.94
CA GLY A 47 -13.49 -1.20 1.74
C GLY A 47 -13.89 0.25 1.50
N ASP A 48 -14.87 0.45 0.65
CA ASP A 48 -15.47 1.76 0.37
C ASP A 48 -14.47 2.85 -0.01
N GLY A 49 -13.43 2.47 -0.76
CA GLY A 49 -12.40 3.41 -1.15
C GLY A 49 -11.42 3.76 -0.05
N ILE A 50 -11.50 3.12 1.10
CA ILE A 50 -10.63 3.39 2.24
C ILE A 50 -9.68 2.21 2.45
N LEU A 51 -8.40 2.49 2.42
CA LEU A 51 -7.37 1.53 2.80
C LEU A 51 -7.03 1.78 4.26
N ARG A 52 -7.41 0.85 5.11
CA ARG A 52 -7.13 0.95 6.54
C ARG A 52 -5.84 0.21 6.84
N VAL A 53 -4.89 0.93 7.41
CA VAL A 53 -3.57 0.41 7.73
C VAL A 53 -3.43 0.38 9.25
N GLN A 54 -3.20 -0.80 9.79
CA GLN A 54 -2.95 -0.99 11.21
C GLN A 54 -1.45 -1.21 11.38
N ALA A 55 -0.78 -0.23 11.95
CA ALA A 55 0.64 -0.33 12.23
C ALA A 55 0.87 -1.02 13.58
N LYS A 56 1.98 -1.73 13.68
CA LYS A 56 2.37 -2.47 14.87
C LYS A 56 2.49 -1.57 16.09
N ASP A 57 3.03 -0.36 15.89
CA ASP A 57 3.19 0.61 16.95
C ASP A 57 3.24 2.02 16.36
N ARG A 58 3.40 3.01 17.24
CA ARG A 58 3.37 4.40 16.84
C ARG A 58 4.53 4.81 15.93
N SER A 59 5.69 4.20 16.13
CA SER A 59 6.85 4.46 15.29
C SER A 59 6.59 4.06 13.85
N TRP A 60 5.99 2.88 13.65
CA TRP A 60 5.64 2.43 12.32
C TRP A 60 4.51 3.25 11.72
N GLN A 61 3.55 3.68 12.55
CA GLN A 61 2.50 4.58 12.07
C GLN A 61 3.10 5.85 11.48
N ARG A 62 4.06 6.46 12.20
CA ARG A 62 4.73 7.67 11.72
C ARG A 62 5.51 7.42 10.44
N GLU A 63 6.13 6.26 10.33
CA GLU A 63 6.89 5.91 9.13
C GLU A 63 5.98 5.83 7.91
N VAL A 64 4.83 5.19 8.06
CA VAL A 64 3.83 5.11 6.98
C VAL A 64 3.32 6.51 6.62
N GLU A 65 3.00 7.30 7.61
CA GLU A 65 2.49 8.66 7.38
C GLU A 65 3.52 9.53 6.68
N ARG A 66 4.77 9.39 7.04
CA ARG A 66 5.86 10.15 6.42
C ARG A 66 6.02 9.82 4.94
N SER A 67 5.74 8.59 4.57
CA SER A 67 5.87 8.12 3.20
C SER A 67 4.54 8.13 2.44
N SER A 68 3.49 8.67 3.03
CA SER A 68 2.13 8.48 2.51
C SER A 68 1.93 9.01 1.10
N ALA A 69 2.52 10.14 0.75
CA ALA A 69 2.37 10.71 -0.58
C ALA A 69 2.97 9.78 -1.65
N LEU A 70 4.16 9.24 -1.38
CA LEU A 70 4.80 8.33 -2.31
C LEU A 70 4.06 7.00 -2.39
N ILE A 71 3.62 6.48 -1.24
CA ILE A 71 2.83 5.25 -1.19
C ILE A 71 1.57 5.41 -2.02
N ARG A 72 0.87 6.53 -1.84
CA ARG A 72 -0.36 6.79 -2.58
C ARG A 72 -0.11 6.84 -4.08
N ALA A 73 0.92 7.54 -4.51
CA ALA A 73 1.24 7.62 -5.93
C ALA A 73 1.50 6.25 -6.53
N ARG A 74 2.21 5.39 -5.81
CA ARG A 74 2.51 4.04 -6.29
C ARG A 74 1.29 3.13 -6.26
N LEU A 75 0.43 3.26 -5.25
CA LEU A 75 -0.83 2.52 -5.22
C LEU A 75 -1.73 2.93 -6.39
N ASP A 76 -1.80 4.21 -6.68
CA ASP A 76 -2.58 4.68 -7.82
C ASP A 76 -2.06 4.10 -9.14
N ALA A 77 -0.75 3.96 -9.27
CA ALA A 77 -0.15 3.37 -10.46
C ALA A 77 -0.51 1.89 -10.64
N LEU A 78 -0.66 1.15 -9.53
CA LEU A 78 -0.98 -0.27 -9.59
C LEU A 78 -2.48 -0.55 -9.61
N LEU A 79 -3.26 0.24 -8.90
CA LEU A 79 -4.69 -0.02 -8.71
C LEU A 79 -5.59 0.85 -9.56
N GLY A 80 -5.06 1.97 -10.05
CA GLY A 80 -5.85 2.97 -10.75
C GLY A 80 -6.15 4.16 -9.86
N GLU A 81 -6.22 5.34 -10.48
CA GLU A 81 -6.59 6.55 -9.76
C GLU A 81 -8.01 6.41 -9.23
N ARG A 82 -8.26 6.98 -8.08
CA ARG A 82 -9.57 7.00 -7.41
C ARG A 82 -9.99 5.67 -6.79
N VAL A 83 -9.21 4.62 -6.93
CA VAL A 83 -9.51 3.36 -6.24
C VAL A 83 -9.31 3.55 -4.75
N VAL A 84 -8.14 4.04 -4.34
CA VAL A 84 -7.87 4.36 -2.95
C VAL A 84 -8.12 5.84 -2.75
N ARG A 85 -9.25 6.18 -2.13
CA ARG A 85 -9.58 7.58 -1.86
C ARG A 85 -8.92 8.09 -0.60
N TYR A 86 -8.85 7.24 0.41
CA TYR A 86 -8.23 7.57 1.69
C TYR A 86 -7.34 6.44 2.16
N ILE A 87 -6.26 6.80 2.84
CA ILE A 87 -5.43 5.86 3.57
C ILE A 87 -5.54 6.25 5.04
N ASP A 88 -6.16 5.38 5.83
CA ASP A 88 -6.39 5.60 7.26
C ASP A 88 -5.37 4.79 8.02
N VAL A 89 -4.42 5.45 8.66
CA VAL A 89 -3.30 4.79 9.34
C VAL A 89 -3.51 4.90 10.84
N ARG A 90 -3.49 3.75 11.51
CA ARG A 90 -3.64 3.69 12.97
C ARG A 90 -2.57 2.78 13.55
N SER A 91 -2.35 2.89 14.84
CA SER A 91 -1.46 1.99 15.56
C SER A 91 -2.21 1.24 16.63
N ALA A 92 -1.62 0.12 17.00
CA ALA A 92 -2.16 -0.69 18.09
C ALA A 92 -2.01 0.04 19.43
#